data_9b3ce2617e767c3a3261257dc02ede06
#
_entry.id   9b3ce2617e767c3a3261257dc02ede06
#
_cell.length_a   1.000
_cell.length_b   1.000
_cell.length_c   1.000
_cell.angle_alpha   90.00
_cell.angle_beta   90.00
_cell.angle_gamma   90.00
#
_symmetry.space_group_name_H-M   'P 1'
#
loop_
_entity.id
_entity.type
_entity.pdbx_description
1 polymer ?
#
loop_
_entity_poly.entity_id
_entity_poly.type
_entity_poly.pdbx_seq_one_letter_code
_entity_poly.pdbx_strand_id
1 'polypeptide(L)'
;MPELNVSHDSMLTSWIDSANEAEADFPVQNLPLGVYTDPKTGVGKVGIAIGDEILDVTAARAKGVIGGAADDAAGACAGDTLNELMALGGRHWSALRATASRALRDDTEEGKAAQAVADEILLAQADVAMRLPARIGDYTDFYSSIFHATNVGKMLRPDNPLMPNYKHIPIAYHGRARP
;
A
#
# COMPACT_ATOMS: atom_id res chain seq x y z
N MET A 1 -0.82 -9.22 -15.09
CA MET A 1 -1.33 -7.96 -14.53
C MET A 1 -2.36 -8.32 -13.48
N PRO A 2 -2.49 -7.59 -12.38
CA PRO A 2 -3.61 -7.83 -11.48
C PRO A 2 -4.93 -7.62 -12.23
N GLU A 3 -5.85 -8.56 -12.09
CA GLU A 3 -7.16 -8.47 -12.72
C GLU A 3 -8.06 -7.53 -11.89
N LEU A 4 -8.82 -6.68 -12.59
CA LEU A 4 -9.87 -5.90 -11.95
C LEU A 4 -10.94 -6.84 -11.38
N ASN A 5 -11.41 -6.55 -10.19
CA ASN A 5 -12.47 -7.31 -9.53
C ASN A 5 -13.48 -6.35 -8.89
N VAL A 6 -14.47 -6.90 -8.19
CA VAL A 6 -15.56 -6.11 -7.60
C VAL A 6 -15.07 -4.97 -6.69
N SER A 7 -13.91 -5.09 -6.03
CA SER A 7 -13.38 -4.02 -5.18
C SER A 7 -12.90 -2.76 -5.94
N HIS A 8 -12.93 -2.79 -7.26
CA HIS A 8 -12.57 -1.66 -8.13
C HIS A 8 -13.80 -1.02 -8.81
N ASP A 9 -15.01 -1.51 -8.52
CA ASP A 9 -16.23 -0.95 -9.08
C ASP A 9 -16.39 0.51 -8.61
N SER A 10 -16.51 1.42 -9.56
CA SER A 10 -16.64 2.86 -9.28
C SER A 10 -17.94 3.26 -8.58
N MET A 11 -18.91 2.35 -8.52
CA MET A 11 -20.20 2.59 -7.87
C MET A 11 -20.20 2.22 -6.38
N LEU A 12 -19.12 1.63 -5.87
CA LEU A 12 -19.01 1.30 -4.46
C LEU A 12 -18.89 2.55 -3.60
N THR A 13 -19.60 2.55 -2.47
CA THR A 13 -19.56 3.58 -1.44
C THR A 13 -19.14 3.00 -0.10
N SER A 14 -18.56 3.83 0.74
CA SER A 14 -18.10 3.51 2.09
C SER A 14 -19.07 4.07 3.14
N TRP A 15 -19.16 3.40 4.29
CA TRP A 15 -19.81 3.98 5.47
C TRP A 15 -18.96 5.08 6.14
N ILE A 16 -17.73 5.33 5.65
CA ILE A 16 -16.86 6.44 6.07
C ILE A 16 -17.06 7.59 5.09
N ASP A 17 -17.70 8.67 5.54
CA ASP A 17 -18.17 9.77 4.69
C ASP A 17 -17.03 10.43 3.89
N SER A 18 -15.86 10.67 4.50
CA SER A 18 -14.70 11.27 3.85
C SER A 18 -14.15 10.45 2.68
N ALA A 19 -14.42 9.14 2.65
CA ALA A 19 -14.02 8.27 1.54
C ALA A 19 -14.91 8.40 0.29
N ASN A 20 -16.08 9.06 0.41
CA ASN A 20 -17.04 9.24 -0.67
C ASN A 20 -16.97 10.65 -1.28
N GLU A 21 -16.10 11.51 -0.79
CA GLU A 21 -15.89 12.84 -1.33
C GLU A 21 -15.28 12.78 -2.75
N ALA A 22 -15.66 13.72 -3.62
CA ALA A 22 -15.21 13.71 -5.02
C ALA A 22 -13.68 13.82 -5.19
N GLU A 23 -12.99 14.46 -4.25
CA GLU A 23 -11.55 14.67 -4.23
C GLU A 23 -10.84 13.76 -3.20
N ALA A 24 -11.51 12.71 -2.70
CA ALA A 24 -10.90 11.80 -1.74
C ALA A 24 -9.71 11.06 -2.35
N ASP A 25 -8.54 11.16 -1.73
CA ASP A 25 -7.35 10.41 -2.13
C ASP A 25 -7.50 8.90 -1.89
N PHE A 26 -8.29 8.52 -0.89
CA PHE A 26 -8.47 7.13 -0.46
C PHE A 26 -9.93 6.68 -0.45
N PRO A 27 -10.62 6.66 -1.62
CA PRO A 27 -11.94 6.05 -1.73
C PRO A 27 -11.86 4.53 -1.51
N VAL A 28 -13.00 3.87 -1.30
CA VAL A 28 -13.05 2.41 -1.07
C VAL A 28 -12.46 1.57 -2.21
N GLN A 29 -12.31 2.15 -3.39
CA GLN A 29 -11.61 1.56 -4.55
C GLN A 29 -10.09 1.64 -4.43
N ASN A 30 -9.55 2.57 -3.61
CA ASN A 30 -8.12 2.75 -3.37
C ASN A 30 -7.79 2.56 -1.89
N LEU A 31 -7.41 1.36 -1.51
CA LEU A 31 -7.11 0.93 -0.13
C LEU A 31 -5.60 0.65 0.02
N PRO A 32 -4.74 1.68 0.04
CA PRO A 32 -3.30 1.48 0.16
C PRO A 32 -2.92 1.06 1.58
N LEU A 33 -1.95 0.16 1.64
CA LEU A 33 -1.32 -0.27 2.88
C LEU A 33 -0.18 0.69 3.25
N GLY A 34 -0.06 1.00 4.53
CA GLY A 34 1.01 1.81 5.08
C GLY A 34 1.41 1.36 6.48
N VAL A 35 2.44 2.00 7.02
CA VAL A 35 2.85 1.83 8.42
C VAL A 35 2.79 3.19 9.10
N TYR A 36 2.13 3.25 10.22
CA TYR A 36 2.00 4.44 11.05
C TYR A 36 2.55 4.18 12.45
N THR A 37 2.89 5.22 13.17
CA THR A 37 3.25 5.17 14.59
C THR A 37 1.98 5.21 15.42
N ASP A 38 1.71 4.15 16.17
CA ASP A 38 0.60 4.11 17.12
C ASP A 38 0.81 5.22 18.19
N PRO A 39 -0.09 6.20 18.31
CA PRO A 39 0.08 7.31 19.25
C PRO A 39 0.09 6.89 20.71
N LYS A 40 -0.47 5.71 21.04
CA LYS A 40 -0.54 5.19 22.42
C LYS A 40 0.75 4.48 22.83
N THR A 41 1.37 3.75 21.90
CA THR A 41 2.51 2.86 22.20
C THR A 41 3.84 3.33 21.62
N GLY A 42 3.81 4.21 20.60
CA GLY A 42 4.98 4.62 19.84
C GLY A 42 5.52 3.54 18.88
N VAL A 43 4.85 2.39 18.78
CA VAL A 43 5.26 1.27 17.92
C VAL A 43 4.66 1.43 16.53
N GLY A 44 5.38 0.97 15.50
CA GLY A 44 4.86 0.92 14.13
C GLY A 44 3.73 -0.11 14.02
N LYS A 45 2.65 0.25 13.33
CA LYS A 45 1.52 -0.63 13.01
C LYS A 45 1.14 -0.53 11.55
N VAL A 46 0.67 -1.64 10.99
CA VAL A 46 0.16 -1.68 9.63
C VAL A 46 -1.29 -1.22 9.60
N GLY A 47 -1.59 -0.29 8.70
CA GLY A 47 -2.92 0.22 8.44
C GLY A 47 -3.27 0.27 6.96
N ILE A 48 -4.56 0.41 6.69
CA ILE A 48 -5.12 0.64 5.36
C ILE A 48 -5.78 2.02 5.38
N ALA A 49 -5.40 2.91 4.46
CA ALA A 49 -6.01 4.23 4.36
C ALA A 49 -7.40 4.14 3.73
N ILE A 50 -8.34 4.92 4.25
CA ILE A 50 -9.72 5.07 3.79
C ILE A 50 -10.26 6.46 4.15
N GLY A 51 -10.60 7.29 3.16
CA GLY A 51 -10.92 8.69 3.42
C GLY A 51 -9.85 9.37 4.26
N ASP A 52 -10.22 10.03 5.34
CA ASP A 52 -9.32 10.66 6.30
C ASP A 52 -8.89 9.73 7.45
N GLU A 53 -9.28 8.45 7.37
CA GLU A 53 -9.08 7.46 8.42
C GLU A 53 -8.04 6.41 8.02
N ILE A 54 -7.56 5.67 9.04
CA ILE A 54 -6.74 4.47 8.91
C ILE A 54 -7.46 3.31 9.59
N LEU A 55 -7.69 2.24 8.85
CA LEU A 55 -8.09 0.96 9.42
C LEU A 55 -6.85 0.26 10.01
N ASP A 56 -6.77 0.11 11.33
CA ASP A 56 -5.74 -0.71 12.00
C ASP A 56 -6.00 -2.19 11.70
N VAL A 57 -5.13 -2.81 10.89
CA VAL A 57 -5.31 -4.20 10.45
C VAL A 57 -5.29 -5.18 11.64
N THR A 58 -4.44 -4.91 12.62
CA THR A 58 -4.31 -5.74 13.82
C THR A 58 -5.54 -5.65 14.72
N ALA A 59 -6.04 -4.43 14.93
CA ALA A 59 -7.26 -4.19 15.70
C ALA A 59 -8.49 -4.80 15.00
N ALA A 60 -8.61 -4.59 13.69
CA ALA A 60 -9.68 -5.15 12.86
C ALA A 60 -9.68 -6.70 12.89
N ARG A 61 -8.49 -7.32 12.87
CA ARG A 61 -8.35 -8.77 13.06
C ARG A 61 -8.81 -9.22 14.45
N ALA A 62 -8.39 -8.53 15.49
CA ALA A 62 -8.76 -8.85 16.87
C ALA A 62 -10.27 -8.73 17.12
N LYS A 63 -10.97 -7.86 16.37
CA LYS A 63 -12.42 -7.69 16.42
C LYS A 63 -13.18 -8.62 15.45
N GLY A 64 -12.49 -9.46 14.70
CA GLY A 64 -13.09 -10.36 13.72
C GLY A 64 -13.61 -9.68 12.44
N VAL A 65 -13.28 -8.40 12.25
CA VAL A 65 -13.62 -7.64 11.02
C VAL A 65 -12.78 -8.12 9.84
N ILE A 66 -11.50 -8.42 10.08
CA ILE A 66 -10.61 -9.07 9.10
C ILE A 66 -10.31 -10.48 9.58
N GLY A 67 -10.60 -11.48 8.74
CA GLY A 67 -10.39 -12.89 9.07
C GLY A 67 -10.65 -13.80 7.88
N GLY A 68 -10.83 -15.09 8.12
CA GLY A 68 -11.10 -16.09 7.08
C GLY A 68 -9.95 -16.19 6.08
N ALA A 69 -10.23 -15.96 4.79
CA ALA A 69 -9.22 -16.02 3.73
C ALA A 69 -8.11 -14.97 3.88
N ALA A 70 -8.34 -13.90 4.65
CA ALA A 70 -7.37 -12.84 4.91
C ALA A 70 -6.60 -13.01 6.23
N ASP A 71 -6.88 -14.05 7.03
CA ASP A 71 -6.31 -14.19 8.37
C ASP A 71 -4.79 -14.29 8.38
N ASP A 72 -4.19 -15.06 7.47
CA ASP A 72 -2.73 -15.16 7.32
C ASP A 72 -2.11 -13.81 6.96
N ALA A 73 -2.73 -13.09 6.02
CA ALA A 73 -2.26 -11.76 5.61
C ALA A 73 -2.36 -10.74 6.75
N ALA A 74 -3.45 -10.76 7.49
CA ALA A 74 -3.65 -9.91 8.66
C ALA A 74 -2.68 -10.29 9.80
N GLY A 75 -2.37 -11.57 9.97
CA GLY A 75 -1.34 -12.06 10.88
C GLY A 75 0.04 -11.52 10.55
N ALA A 76 0.41 -11.51 9.26
CA ALA A 76 1.67 -10.95 8.79
C ALA A 76 1.76 -9.40 8.95
N CYS A 77 0.63 -8.73 9.21
CA CYS A 77 0.59 -7.31 9.54
C CYS A 77 0.82 -7.00 11.04
N ALA A 78 1.07 -8.00 11.88
CA ALA A 78 1.31 -7.79 13.31
C ALA A 78 2.66 -7.12 13.63
N GLY A 79 3.59 -7.11 12.67
CA GLY A 79 4.88 -6.44 12.79
C GLY A 79 4.81 -4.93 12.51
N ASP A 80 5.96 -4.29 12.62
CA ASP A 80 6.15 -2.85 12.39
C ASP A 80 6.53 -2.50 10.94
N THR A 81 6.47 -3.46 10.03
CA THR A 81 6.75 -3.31 8.59
C THR A 81 5.88 -4.24 7.75
N LEU A 82 5.77 -3.95 6.45
CA LEU A 82 5.05 -4.77 5.48
C LEU A 82 5.86 -5.97 4.95
N ASN A 83 7.11 -6.17 5.38
CA ASN A 83 7.99 -7.19 4.78
C ASN A 83 7.40 -8.60 4.84
N GLU A 84 6.80 -9.00 5.95
CA GLU A 84 6.18 -10.32 6.10
C GLU A 84 4.97 -10.47 5.19
N LEU A 85 4.09 -9.47 5.14
CA LEU A 85 2.96 -9.46 4.21
C LEU A 85 3.42 -9.54 2.75
N MET A 86 4.44 -8.77 2.37
CA MET A 86 5.01 -8.78 1.02
C MET A 86 5.56 -10.16 0.65
N ALA A 87 6.15 -10.88 1.59
CA ALA A 87 6.69 -12.23 1.39
C ALA A 87 5.60 -13.28 1.12
N LEU A 88 4.36 -13.08 1.59
CA LEU A 88 3.26 -14.03 1.35
C LEU A 88 2.77 -14.06 -0.11
N GLY A 89 3.00 -12.99 -0.88
CA GLY A 89 2.66 -12.91 -2.29
C GLY A 89 1.21 -12.53 -2.60
N GLY A 90 0.92 -12.37 -3.90
CA GLY A 90 -0.28 -11.70 -4.41
C GLY A 90 -1.62 -12.31 -3.98
N ARG A 91 -1.70 -13.63 -3.76
CA ARG A 91 -2.93 -14.29 -3.29
C ARG A 91 -3.37 -13.74 -1.92
N HIS A 92 -2.43 -13.58 -1.01
CA HIS A 92 -2.72 -13.09 0.35
C HIS A 92 -3.05 -11.61 0.35
N TRP A 93 -2.34 -10.80 -0.46
CA TRP A 93 -2.64 -9.38 -0.62
C TRP A 93 -4.04 -9.14 -1.18
N SER A 94 -4.42 -9.94 -2.19
CA SER A 94 -5.76 -9.88 -2.80
C SER A 94 -6.84 -10.28 -1.81
N ALA A 95 -6.60 -11.30 -0.96
CA ALA A 95 -7.53 -11.70 0.08
C ALA A 95 -7.72 -10.62 1.15
N LEU A 96 -6.62 -9.99 1.60
CA LEU A 96 -6.67 -8.87 2.56
C LEU A 96 -7.46 -7.70 1.97
N ARG A 97 -7.12 -7.28 0.73
CA ARG A 97 -7.82 -6.19 0.05
C ARG A 97 -9.32 -6.49 -0.11
N ALA A 98 -9.68 -7.69 -0.57
CA ALA A 98 -11.08 -8.06 -0.77
C ALA A 98 -11.88 -8.05 0.54
N THR A 99 -11.27 -8.51 1.64
CA THR A 99 -11.91 -8.50 2.96
C THR A 99 -12.03 -7.08 3.51
N ALA A 100 -10.98 -6.26 3.41
CA ALA A 100 -11.02 -4.86 3.81
C ALA A 100 -12.07 -4.08 3.00
N SER A 101 -12.14 -4.29 1.67
CA SER A 101 -13.15 -3.65 0.83
C SER A 101 -14.58 -3.97 1.30
N ARG A 102 -14.89 -5.24 1.62
CA ARG A 102 -16.22 -5.58 2.14
C ARG A 102 -16.49 -4.96 3.51
N ALA A 103 -15.50 -4.96 4.39
CA ALA A 103 -15.65 -4.38 5.74
C ALA A 103 -15.79 -2.85 5.74
N LEU A 104 -15.36 -2.16 4.67
CA LEU A 104 -15.41 -0.70 4.57
C LEU A 104 -16.57 -0.18 3.69
N ARG A 105 -17.36 -1.08 3.09
CA ARG A 105 -18.53 -0.71 2.27
C ARG A 105 -19.78 -0.55 3.12
N ASP A 106 -20.68 0.32 2.69
CA ASP A 106 -21.97 0.58 3.34
C ASP A 106 -23.08 -0.44 2.97
N ASP A 107 -22.90 -1.17 1.85
CA ASP A 107 -23.87 -2.12 1.30
C ASP A 107 -23.67 -3.59 1.75
N THR A 108 -22.76 -3.85 2.70
CA THR A 108 -22.42 -5.21 3.16
C THR A 108 -22.75 -5.43 4.64
N GLU A 109 -22.99 -6.69 5.04
CA GLU A 109 -23.14 -7.04 6.45
C GLU A 109 -21.80 -6.92 7.20
N GLU A 110 -20.68 -7.22 6.52
CA GLU A 110 -19.33 -7.02 7.07
C GLU A 110 -19.07 -5.53 7.35
N GLY A 111 -19.55 -4.63 6.49
CA GLY A 111 -19.45 -3.19 6.70
C GLY A 111 -20.25 -2.72 7.91
N LYS A 112 -21.49 -3.19 8.09
CA LYS A 112 -22.29 -2.89 9.27
C LYS A 112 -21.63 -3.39 10.55
N ALA A 113 -21.06 -4.59 10.52
CA ALA A 113 -20.33 -5.14 11.66
C ALA A 113 -19.06 -4.35 11.98
N ALA A 114 -18.33 -3.89 10.97
CA ALA A 114 -17.15 -3.04 11.14
C ALA A 114 -17.52 -1.66 11.70
N GLN A 115 -18.57 -1.04 11.18
CA GLN A 115 -19.08 0.25 11.66
C GLN A 115 -19.47 0.21 13.14
N ALA A 116 -20.02 -0.92 13.62
CA ALA A 116 -20.39 -1.08 15.03
C ALA A 116 -19.20 -1.05 15.99
N VAL A 117 -17.99 -1.25 15.51
CA VAL A 117 -16.74 -1.22 16.30
C VAL A 117 -15.75 -0.17 15.78
N ALA A 118 -16.22 0.83 15.04
CA ALA A 118 -15.40 1.83 14.36
C ALA A 118 -14.36 2.48 15.26
N ASP A 119 -14.76 2.94 16.45
CA ASP A 119 -13.88 3.58 17.44
C ASP A 119 -12.72 2.69 17.93
N GLU A 120 -12.82 1.37 17.71
CA GLU A 120 -11.80 0.43 18.14
C GLU A 120 -10.84 0.01 17.02
N ILE A 121 -11.23 0.26 15.76
CA ILE A 121 -10.49 -0.19 14.57
C ILE A 121 -10.01 0.95 13.66
N LEU A 122 -10.54 2.16 13.83
CA LEU A 122 -10.16 3.33 13.04
C LEU A 122 -9.35 4.34 13.86
N LEU A 123 -8.49 5.07 13.16
CA LEU A 123 -7.74 6.22 13.67
C LEU A 123 -7.75 7.31 12.59
N ALA A 124 -7.87 8.58 13.01
CA ALA A 124 -7.72 9.69 12.07
C ALA A 124 -6.27 9.78 11.55
N GLN A 125 -6.11 9.97 10.24
CA GLN A 125 -4.78 10.14 9.63
C GLN A 125 -4.02 11.33 10.22
N ALA A 126 -4.74 12.39 10.59
CA ALA A 126 -4.18 13.59 11.19
C ALA A 126 -3.52 13.36 12.58
N ASP A 127 -3.91 12.29 13.28
CA ASP A 127 -3.43 11.98 14.63
C ASP A 127 -2.22 11.06 14.67
N VAL A 128 -1.71 10.65 13.50
CA VAL A 128 -0.60 9.69 13.41
C VAL A 128 0.56 10.21 12.58
N ALA A 129 1.76 9.69 12.83
CA ALA A 129 2.93 9.91 11.99
C ALA A 129 3.21 8.68 11.13
N MET A 130 3.28 8.87 9.81
CA MET A 130 3.62 7.80 8.87
C MET A 130 5.10 7.42 8.98
N ARG A 131 5.40 6.15 8.71
CA ARG A 131 6.75 5.57 8.71
C ARG A 131 7.07 4.99 7.34
N LEU A 132 8.36 4.70 7.09
CA LEU A 132 8.74 3.86 5.96
C LEU A 132 8.08 2.49 6.13
N PRO A 133 7.30 2.02 5.13
CA PRO A 133 6.46 0.84 5.29
C PRO A 133 7.25 -0.48 5.23
N ALA A 134 8.50 -0.45 4.77
CA ALA A 134 9.31 -1.64 4.60
C ALA A 134 10.76 -1.41 5.03
N ARG A 135 11.41 -2.47 5.48
CA ARG A 135 12.87 -2.52 5.61
C ARG A 135 13.43 -2.74 4.22
N ILE A 136 14.12 -1.72 3.70
CA ILE A 136 14.72 -1.73 2.38
C ILE A 136 16.03 -2.54 2.45
N GLY A 137 16.17 -3.55 1.57
CA GLY A 137 17.40 -4.32 1.41
C GLY A 137 18.39 -3.57 0.54
N ASP A 138 18.34 -3.83 -0.76
CA ASP A 138 19.23 -3.24 -1.75
C ASP A 138 18.52 -2.19 -2.61
N TYR A 139 19.34 -1.36 -3.26
CA TYR A 139 18.89 -0.34 -4.19
C TYR A 139 19.54 -0.54 -5.54
N THR A 140 18.74 -0.56 -6.60
CA THR A 140 19.22 -0.59 -7.98
C THR A 140 18.49 0.47 -8.79
N ASP A 141 19.25 1.30 -9.52
CA ASP A 141 18.75 2.40 -10.30
C ASP A 141 19.08 2.17 -11.78
N PHE A 142 18.03 2.01 -12.61
CA PHE A 142 18.17 1.76 -14.05
C PHE A 142 17.98 3.02 -14.87
N TYR A 143 18.84 3.22 -15.86
CA TYR A 143 18.63 4.20 -16.93
C TYR A 143 17.59 3.69 -17.93
N SER A 144 16.35 3.54 -17.53
CA SER A 144 15.29 2.90 -18.35
C SER A 144 14.81 3.79 -19.50
N SER A 145 14.91 5.14 -19.38
CA SER A 145 14.53 6.06 -20.44
C SER A 145 15.65 6.24 -21.46
N ILE A 146 15.42 5.82 -22.70
CA ILE A 146 16.37 6.00 -23.80
C ILE A 146 16.66 7.48 -24.08
N PHE A 147 15.70 8.36 -23.87
CA PHE A 147 15.86 9.81 -24.04
C PHE A 147 16.82 10.37 -23.01
N HIS A 148 16.64 10.02 -21.74
CA HIS A 148 17.54 10.42 -20.66
C HIS A 148 18.95 9.87 -20.90
N ALA A 149 19.08 8.57 -21.17
CA ALA A 149 20.37 7.94 -21.45
C ALA A 149 21.09 8.57 -22.63
N THR A 150 20.35 8.93 -23.71
CA THR A 150 20.92 9.62 -24.87
C THR A 150 21.38 11.02 -24.52
N ASN A 151 20.60 11.77 -23.75
CA ASN A 151 20.94 13.15 -23.38
C ASN A 151 22.20 13.19 -22.50
N VAL A 152 22.26 12.35 -21.48
CA VAL A 152 23.46 12.23 -20.62
C VAL A 152 24.66 11.72 -21.45
N GLY A 153 24.42 10.71 -22.28
CA GLY A 153 25.46 10.15 -23.15
C GLY A 153 26.08 11.18 -24.11
N LYS A 154 25.28 12.08 -24.69
CA LYS A 154 25.74 13.15 -25.56
C LYS A 154 26.73 14.12 -24.88
N MET A 155 26.56 14.36 -23.58
CA MET A 155 27.50 15.22 -22.84
C MET A 155 28.87 14.57 -22.67
N LEU A 156 28.95 13.24 -22.65
CA LEU A 156 30.17 12.48 -22.40
C LEU A 156 30.77 11.88 -23.70
N ARG A 157 29.92 11.50 -24.65
CA ARG A 157 30.24 10.81 -25.90
C ARG A 157 29.34 11.31 -27.03
N PRO A 158 29.57 12.53 -27.54
CA PRO A 158 28.67 13.18 -28.54
C PRO A 158 28.39 12.31 -29.78
N ASP A 159 29.41 11.62 -30.28
CA ASP A 159 29.32 10.84 -31.53
C ASP A 159 28.68 9.46 -31.33
N ASN A 160 28.69 8.93 -30.10
CA ASN A 160 28.08 7.64 -29.77
C ASN A 160 27.51 7.67 -28.35
N PRO A 161 26.35 8.31 -28.16
CA PRO A 161 25.78 8.57 -26.82
C PRO A 161 25.32 7.36 -26.09
N LEU A 162 24.81 6.31 -26.76
CA LEU A 162 24.34 5.11 -26.14
C LEU A 162 25.39 4.00 -26.13
N MET A 163 25.53 3.30 -25.01
CA MET A 163 26.36 2.10 -24.96
C MET A 163 25.78 1.01 -25.87
N PRO A 164 26.63 0.18 -26.52
CA PRO A 164 26.17 -0.81 -27.51
C PRO A 164 25.11 -1.79 -26.97
N ASN A 165 25.19 -2.14 -25.69
CA ASN A 165 24.27 -3.07 -25.03
C ASN A 165 22.99 -2.41 -24.46
N TYR A 166 22.87 -1.08 -24.51
CA TYR A 166 21.77 -0.36 -23.86
C TYR A 166 20.38 -0.85 -24.30
N LYS A 167 20.21 -1.11 -25.60
CA LYS A 167 18.90 -1.57 -26.14
C LYS A 167 18.53 -3.01 -25.76
N HIS A 168 19.47 -3.77 -25.21
CA HIS A 168 19.27 -5.12 -24.73
C HIS A 168 19.05 -5.15 -23.22
N ILE A 169 19.92 -4.45 -22.47
CA ILE A 169 19.84 -4.28 -21.03
C ILE A 169 20.28 -2.86 -20.70
N PRO A 170 19.42 -1.99 -20.15
CA PRO A 170 19.79 -0.64 -19.71
C PRO A 170 20.89 -0.69 -18.65
N ILE A 171 21.71 0.36 -18.60
CA ILE A 171 22.71 0.52 -17.53
C ILE A 171 22.00 0.68 -16.21
N ALA A 172 22.52 0.04 -15.17
CA ALA A 172 22.06 0.18 -13.80
C ALA A 172 23.20 0.49 -12.85
N TYR A 173 22.88 1.24 -11.80
CA TYR A 173 23.72 1.39 -10.62
C TYR A 173 23.15 0.53 -9.50
N HIS A 174 23.96 -0.35 -8.93
CA HIS A 174 23.58 -1.14 -7.77
C HIS A 174 24.18 -0.55 -6.51
N GLY A 175 23.33 -0.34 -5.51
CA GLY A 175 23.70 0.34 -4.28
C GLY A 175 23.77 1.87 -4.43
N ARG A 176 23.75 2.56 -3.31
CA ARG A 176 23.87 4.01 -3.22
C ARG A 176 24.77 4.37 -2.04
N ALA A 177 25.70 5.23 -2.26
CA ALA A 177 26.51 5.78 -1.16
C ALA A 177 25.57 6.52 -0.20
N ARG A 178 25.69 6.23 1.07
CA ARG A 178 25.03 7.03 2.09
C ARG A 178 25.82 8.33 2.27
N PRO A 179 25.11 9.46 2.51
CA PRO A 179 25.77 10.69 2.92
C PRO A 179 26.44 10.52 4.28
#